data_cd4ca7c50826cb91ddcf62d081bbb542
#
_entry.id   cd4ca7c50826cb91ddcf62d081bbb542
#
_cell.length_a   1.000
_cell.length_b   1.000
_cell.length_c   1.000
_cell.angle_alpha   90.00
_cell.angle_beta   90.00
_cell.angle_gamma   90.00
#
_symmetry.space_group_name_H-M   'P 1'
#
loop_
_entity.id
_entity.type
_entity.pdbx_description
1 polymer ?
#
loop_
_entity_poly.entity_id
_entity_poly.type
_entity_poly.pdbx_seq_one_letter_code
_entity_poly.pdbx_strand_id
1 'polypeptide(L)'
;MISAYLMVFKRPQKRMNADNLIKLENNLALLYGRESTPTIEKLKPSIEKWKEKIQTRVESWNESDSFLITYGDPFERTDSSGLSILEKFLVEHVEDSISTIHILPFYPSTSDGGFSVVDFRKIDSELGNWNNIETLSEKYRLTFDCVLNHVSKSSSYVQGHLDNNPDFFNFCIEEDPYFDYSNVTRPRTTPLFHSYDSTNGEIKLWTTFSEDQVDLNFSNPNVMLEIVDVVLFYASKGASILRLDAIPYIWKVSGTACVHMQQTHAFIRILRIILEEASPHVLILTETNVPHHENLSYFGSGMDEAHLIYNFSLPPLILYGLSHDDAEPLTRWASTLIPQSEKCTFLNITSTHDGIGLRPVEGILTKEQINSLVQKTLNHNGYVSYKSNTNGSESPYELNITFFDAINNPNDLTIPIEIQVRKFLISQSVAMTLTGIPAIYFNALIGLRNTKEWHEEKRDINRGKVNYYEIDEAIKNETSINFQVFNGIKNLLKIRKKESSFHPNAENSVLDVGKHFFAVWRHSSETGEMILALHNFSNEPLVCTLPKDLHDYHFVDLLENNSKITSPNILMPAYGIRWLKISD
;
A
#
# COMPACT_ATOMS: atom_id res chain seq x y z
N MET A 1 -31.51 32.32 10.65
CA MET A 1 -31.57 32.45 9.19
C MET A 1 -30.41 33.33 8.76
N ILE A 2 -29.28 32.75 8.40
CA ILE A 2 -28.23 33.45 7.64
C ILE A 2 -27.83 32.44 6.56
N SER A 3 -28.36 32.69 5.35
CA SER A 3 -28.05 31.95 4.14
C SER A 3 -26.62 32.37 3.69
N ALA A 4 -25.65 31.49 3.85
CA ALA A 4 -24.33 31.68 3.25
C ALA A 4 -24.42 31.34 1.75
N TYR A 5 -24.46 32.35 0.92
CA TYR A 5 -24.26 32.22 -0.52
C TYR A 5 -22.83 31.72 -0.77
N LEU A 6 -22.71 30.47 -1.18
CA LEU A 6 -21.48 29.94 -1.79
C LEU A 6 -21.27 30.66 -3.13
N MET A 7 -20.44 31.69 -3.14
CA MET A 7 -19.95 32.28 -4.38
C MET A 7 -19.00 31.28 -5.05
N VAL A 8 -19.49 30.61 -6.08
CA VAL A 8 -18.65 29.86 -7.01
C VAL A 8 -17.82 30.87 -7.81
N PHE A 9 -16.62 31.13 -7.36
CA PHE A 9 -15.65 31.87 -8.16
C PHE A 9 -15.24 31.01 -9.36
N LYS A 10 -15.71 31.33 -10.57
CA LYS A 10 -15.11 30.84 -11.80
C LYS A 10 -13.64 31.29 -11.81
N ARG A 11 -12.71 30.36 -11.67
CA ARG A 11 -11.27 30.64 -11.82
C ARG A 11 -11.01 31.17 -13.23
N PRO A 12 -10.16 32.19 -13.40
CA PRO A 12 -9.64 32.52 -14.72
C PRO A 12 -8.93 31.27 -15.28
N GLN A 13 -9.14 30.95 -16.55
CA GLN A 13 -8.43 29.89 -17.27
C GLN A 13 -6.93 30.15 -17.15
N LYS A 14 -6.27 29.55 -16.16
CA LYS A 14 -4.83 29.62 -16.00
C LYS A 14 -4.25 28.54 -16.91
N ARG A 15 -3.58 28.96 -17.99
CA ARG A 15 -2.80 28.05 -18.83
C ARG A 15 -1.87 27.23 -17.93
N MET A 16 -1.59 25.97 -18.34
CA MET A 16 -0.59 25.12 -17.69
C MET A 16 0.69 25.92 -17.44
N ASN A 17 1.31 25.70 -16.29
CA ASN A 17 2.59 26.32 -15.96
C ASN A 17 3.63 26.02 -17.05
N ALA A 18 4.40 27.03 -17.49
CA ALA A 18 5.38 26.86 -18.56
C ALA A 18 6.45 25.79 -18.25
N ASP A 19 6.91 25.72 -17.00
CA ASP A 19 7.89 24.71 -16.57
C ASP A 19 7.29 23.29 -16.60
N ASN A 20 6.04 23.14 -16.17
CA ASN A 20 5.32 21.87 -16.23
C ASN A 20 5.08 21.45 -17.68
N LEU A 21 4.80 22.40 -18.57
CA LEU A 21 4.65 22.09 -20.01
C LEU A 21 5.96 21.56 -20.59
N ILE A 22 7.10 22.20 -20.33
CA ILE A 22 8.42 21.75 -20.80
C ILE A 22 8.74 20.35 -20.25
N LYS A 23 8.50 20.10 -18.96
CA LYS A 23 8.71 18.79 -18.35
C LYS A 23 7.81 17.72 -19.00
N LEU A 24 6.55 18.04 -19.24
CA LEU A 24 5.58 17.16 -19.91
C LEU A 24 6.04 16.83 -21.34
N GLU A 25 6.46 17.83 -22.11
CA GLU A 25 7.00 17.67 -23.48
C GLU A 25 8.21 16.74 -23.51
N ASN A 26 9.15 16.93 -22.59
CA ASN A 26 10.36 16.09 -22.49
C ASN A 26 10.04 14.63 -22.16
N ASN A 27 9.14 14.37 -21.20
CA ASN A 27 8.76 13.01 -20.83
C ASN A 27 7.95 12.34 -21.94
N LEU A 28 7.03 13.05 -22.62
CA LEU A 28 6.31 12.51 -23.78
C LEU A 28 7.22 12.24 -24.97
N ALA A 29 8.23 13.09 -25.20
CA ALA A 29 9.23 12.85 -26.23
C ALA A 29 10.06 11.57 -25.96
N LEU A 30 10.37 11.30 -24.68
CA LEU A 30 11.02 10.05 -24.27
C LEU A 30 10.15 8.82 -24.56
N LEU A 31 8.84 8.91 -24.34
CA LEU A 31 7.91 7.80 -24.56
C LEU A 31 7.62 7.58 -26.06
N TYR A 32 7.31 8.65 -26.78
CA TYR A 32 6.65 8.58 -28.09
C TYR A 32 7.39 9.27 -29.24
N GLY A 33 8.54 9.90 -28.97
CA GLY A 33 9.32 10.55 -30.02
C GLY A 33 8.48 11.54 -30.83
N ARG A 34 8.26 11.26 -32.11
CA ARG A 34 7.51 12.15 -33.03
C ARG A 34 6.01 12.25 -32.69
N GLU A 35 5.44 11.25 -32.06
CA GLU A 35 4.02 11.25 -31.64
C GLU A 35 3.77 12.09 -30.37
N SER A 36 4.80 12.64 -29.72
CA SER A 36 4.66 13.46 -28.52
C SER A 36 3.82 14.72 -28.76
N THR A 37 4.04 15.46 -29.85
CA THR A 37 3.30 16.70 -30.15
C THR A 37 1.80 16.46 -30.32
N PRO A 38 1.33 15.54 -31.21
CA PRO A 38 -0.10 15.25 -31.30
C PRO A 38 -0.69 14.68 -29.99
N THR A 39 0.09 13.98 -29.20
CA THR A 39 -0.35 13.48 -27.90
C THR A 39 -0.61 14.62 -26.92
N ILE A 40 0.26 15.62 -26.84
CA ILE A 40 0.07 16.83 -26.02
C ILE A 40 -1.20 17.60 -26.43
N GLU A 41 -1.41 17.75 -27.73
CA GLU A 41 -2.59 18.46 -28.25
C GLU A 41 -3.91 17.80 -27.83
N LYS A 42 -3.93 16.46 -27.74
CA LYS A 42 -5.08 15.70 -27.22
C LYS A 42 -5.19 15.77 -25.69
N LEU A 43 -4.06 15.79 -24.98
CA LEU A 43 -3.99 15.75 -23.53
C LEU A 43 -4.47 17.06 -22.87
N LYS A 44 -4.04 18.23 -23.42
CA LYS A 44 -4.40 19.55 -22.86
C LYS A 44 -5.91 19.76 -22.68
N PRO A 45 -6.78 19.51 -23.68
CA PRO A 45 -8.21 19.65 -23.51
C PRO A 45 -8.81 18.70 -22.45
N SER A 46 -8.26 17.49 -22.33
CA SER A 46 -8.70 16.54 -21.29
C SER A 46 -8.37 17.05 -19.88
N ILE A 47 -7.16 17.56 -19.65
CA ILE A 47 -6.76 18.17 -18.38
C ILE A 47 -7.68 19.34 -18.02
N GLU A 48 -7.93 20.27 -18.95
CA GLU A 48 -8.80 21.42 -18.69
C GLU A 48 -10.24 21.00 -18.37
N LYS A 49 -10.81 20.05 -19.13
CA LYS A 49 -12.14 19.46 -18.88
C LYS A 49 -12.30 18.94 -17.45
N TRP A 50 -11.28 18.22 -16.95
CA TRP A 50 -11.35 17.63 -15.62
C TRP A 50 -11.02 18.63 -14.53
N LYS A 51 -10.11 19.56 -14.75
CA LYS A 51 -9.78 20.65 -13.81
C LYS A 51 -10.99 21.48 -13.39
N GLU A 52 -11.98 21.66 -14.30
CA GLU A 52 -13.25 22.33 -13.99
C GLU A 52 -14.16 21.51 -13.08
N LYS A 53 -14.01 20.18 -13.09
CA LYS A 53 -14.88 19.24 -12.34
C LYS A 53 -14.30 18.83 -10.98
N ILE A 54 -12.99 18.85 -10.84
CA ILE A 54 -12.31 18.40 -9.63
C ILE A 54 -12.38 19.50 -8.57
N GLN A 55 -12.89 19.17 -7.39
CA GLN A 55 -12.88 20.06 -6.23
C GLN A 55 -11.45 20.10 -5.66
N THR A 56 -10.88 21.29 -5.56
CA THR A 56 -9.56 21.45 -4.98
C THR A 56 -9.66 21.43 -3.46
N ARG A 57 -8.84 20.62 -2.82
CA ARG A 57 -8.62 20.60 -1.37
C ARG A 57 -7.20 21.05 -1.08
N VAL A 58 -6.93 21.55 0.13
CA VAL A 58 -5.57 21.78 0.62
C VAL A 58 -5.27 20.64 1.56
N GLU A 59 -4.36 19.77 1.18
CA GLU A 59 -4.00 18.62 2.01
C GLU A 59 -2.48 18.51 2.11
N SER A 60 -2.00 18.33 3.34
CA SER A 60 -0.67 17.86 3.68
C SER A 60 -0.84 16.71 4.67
N TRP A 61 0.16 15.85 4.77
CA TRP A 61 0.16 14.84 5.83
C TRP A 61 0.77 15.37 7.12
N ASN A 62 0.36 14.76 8.22
CA ASN A 62 0.89 15.03 9.56
C ASN A 62 0.83 13.76 10.43
N GLU A 63 1.13 13.89 11.73
CA GLU A 63 1.12 12.78 12.69
C GLU A 63 -0.24 12.12 12.89
N SER A 64 -1.34 12.78 12.53
CA SER A 64 -2.67 12.18 12.63
C SER A 64 -3.01 11.25 11.47
N ASP A 65 -2.19 11.24 10.40
CA ASP A 65 -2.44 10.40 9.25
C ASP A 65 -2.17 8.92 9.53
N SER A 66 -3.14 8.12 9.13
CA SER A 66 -3.11 6.66 9.15
C SER A 66 -4.09 6.10 8.13
N PHE A 67 -3.78 4.92 7.56
CA PHE A 67 -4.60 4.28 6.56
C PHE A 67 -5.29 3.04 7.12
N LEU A 68 -6.51 2.81 6.68
CA LEU A 68 -7.16 1.49 6.68
C LEU A 68 -7.22 0.98 5.25
N ILE A 69 -6.58 -0.14 4.98
CA ILE A 69 -6.68 -0.87 3.71
C ILE A 69 -7.81 -1.88 3.87
N THR A 70 -8.80 -1.86 2.99
CA THR A 70 -9.98 -2.74 3.08
C THR A 70 -10.59 -3.00 1.71
N TYR A 71 -11.24 -4.15 1.56
CA TYR A 71 -12.20 -4.33 0.48
C TYR A 71 -13.45 -3.49 0.72
N GLY A 72 -14.23 -3.23 -0.33
CA GLY A 72 -15.52 -2.57 -0.22
C GLY A 72 -16.59 -3.43 0.48
N ASP A 73 -16.32 -4.74 0.63
CA ASP A 73 -17.18 -5.74 1.24
C ASP A 73 -16.43 -6.66 2.22
N PRO A 74 -15.78 -6.11 3.28
CA PRO A 74 -15.06 -6.93 4.24
C PRO A 74 -16.00 -7.78 5.11
N PHE A 75 -17.29 -7.54 4.99
CA PHE A 75 -18.35 -8.27 5.69
C PHE A 75 -19.05 -9.26 4.76
N GLU A 76 -19.53 -10.36 5.34
CA GLU A 76 -20.39 -11.30 4.64
C GLU A 76 -21.65 -10.61 4.10
N ARG A 77 -22.26 -11.23 3.08
CA ARG A 77 -23.42 -10.66 2.38
C ARG A 77 -24.58 -10.40 3.34
N THR A 78 -25.13 -9.20 3.25
CA THR A 78 -26.32 -8.76 3.99
C THR A 78 -27.34 -8.17 3.00
N ASP A 79 -28.47 -7.65 3.50
CA ASP A 79 -29.48 -6.96 2.66
C ASP A 79 -28.98 -5.57 2.17
N SER A 80 -27.85 -5.09 2.68
CA SER A 80 -27.26 -3.81 2.31
C SER A 80 -26.04 -4.01 1.41
N SER A 81 -25.69 -3.00 0.59
CA SER A 81 -24.46 -3.04 -0.23
C SER A 81 -23.20 -3.05 0.62
N GLY A 82 -22.12 -3.63 0.10
CA GLY A 82 -20.84 -3.75 0.80
C GLY A 82 -20.33 -2.41 1.34
N LEU A 83 -20.30 -1.37 0.51
CA LEU A 83 -19.84 -0.03 0.91
C LEU A 83 -20.72 0.61 1.99
N SER A 84 -22.05 0.34 1.99
CA SER A 84 -22.93 0.87 3.03
C SER A 84 -22.66 0.26 4.41
N ILE A 85 -22.35 -1.05 4.45
CA ILE A 85 -22.01 -1.71 5.71
C ILE A 85 -20.62 -1.29 6.17
N LEU A 86 -19.66 -1.16 5.24
CA LEU A 86 -18.35 -0.62 5.54
C LEU A 86 -18.46 0.79 6.14
N GLU A 87 -19.24 1.69 5.53
CA GLU A 87 -19.47 3.03 6.06
C GLU A 87 -20.02 2.98 7.49
N LYS A 88 -21.03 2.13 7.74
CA LYS A 88 -21.59 1.93 9.07
C LYS A 88 -20.52 1.52 10.10
N PHE A 89 -19.70 0.51 9.76
CA PHE A 89 -18.61 0.06 10.64
C PHE A 89 -17.60 1.18 10.93
N LEU A 90 -17.21 1.93 9.91
CA LEU A 90 -16.26 3.03 10.05
C LEU A 90 -16.80 4.11 10.99
N VAL A 91 -18.07 4.49 10.86
CA VAL A 91 -18.70 5.53 11.68
C VAL A 91 -18.90 5.05 13.12
N GLU A 92 -19.33 3.80 13.33
CA GLU A 92 -19.66 3.29 14.66
C GLU A 92 -18.41 2.88 15.48
N HIS A 93 -17.32 2.45 14.84
CA HIS A 93 -16.21 1.83 15.55
C HIS A 93 -14.84 2.45 15.31
N VAL A 94 -14.56 2.91 14.08
CA VAL A 94 -13.25 3.47 13.71
C VAL A 94 -13.19 4.96 14.06
N GLU A 95 -14.29 5.70 13.80
CA GLU A 95 -14.40 7.12 14.11
C GLU A 95 -13.25 7.95 13.50
N ASP A 96 -12.60 8.79 14.32
CA ASP A 96 -11.47 9.64 13.94
C ASP A 96 -10.09 9.00 14.21
N SER A 97 -10.06 7.68 14.47
CA SER A 97 -8.80 6.96 14.74
C SER A 97 -7.98 6.75 13.46
N ILE A 98 -8.62 6.76 12.31
CA ILE A 98 -8.03 6.57 10.98
C ILE A 98 -8.47 7.73 10.08
N SER A 99 -7.54 8.30 9.33
CA SER A 99 -7.79 9.47 8.47
C SER A 99 -8.08 9.11 7.01
N THR A 100 -7.55 7.98 6.55
CA THR A 100 -7.57 7.59 5.12
C THR A 100 -8.08 6.17 4.96
N ILE A 101 -9.02 5.96 4.06
CA ILE A 101 -9.53 4.63 3.71
C ILE A 101 -9.05 4.28 2.31
N HIS A 102 -8.24 3.25 2.21
CA HIS A 102 -7.86 2.63 0.95
C HIS A 102 -8.87 1.52 0.65
N ILE A 103 -9.79 1.80 -0.27
CA ILE A 103 -10.75 0.81 -0.76
C ILE A 103 -10.08 0.10 -1.93
N LEU A 104 -9.77 -1.20 -1.75
CA LEU A 104 -9.24 -2.08 -2.80
C LEU A 104 -10.19 -2.12 -3.99
N PRO A 105 -9.77 -2.58 -5.18
CA PRO A 105 -10.54 -2.37 -6.40
C PRO A 105 -12.00 -2.71 -6.25
N PHE A 106 -12.84 -1.70 -6.37
CA PHE A 106 -14.30 -1.78 -6.20
C PHE A 106 -15.05 -1.69 -7.55
N TYR A 107 -14.32 -1.89 -8.63
CA TYR A 107 -14.83 -1.90 -10.01
C TYR A 107 -15.34 -3.29 -10.39
N PRO A 108 -16.20 -3.42 -11.41
CA PRO A 108 -16.52 -4.72 -11.98
C PRO A 108 -15.24 -5.45 -12.42
N SER A 109 -15.08 -6.67 -11.96
CA SER A 109 -13.88 -7.48 -12.17
C SER A 109 -14.23 -8.96 -12.35
N THR A 110 -13.30 -9.73 -12.88
CA THR A 110 -13.51 -11.15 -13.18
C THR A 110 -12.64 -12.08 -12.34
N SER A 111 -11.57 -11.59 -11.74
CA SER A 111 -10.65 -12.41 -10.94
C SER A 111 -9.73 -11.61 -10.03
N ASP A 112 -8.86 -12.29 -9.30
CA ASP A 112 -7.81 -11.76 -8.41
C ASP A 112 -8.33 -10.72 -7.41
N GLY A 113 -9.52 -10.97 -6.83
CA GLY A 113 -10.05 -10.07 -5.79
C GLY A 113 -10.19 -8.61 -6.24
N GLY A 114 -10.63 -8.38 -7.48
CA GLY A 114 -10.85 -7.04 -8.02
C GLY A 114 -9.76 -6.54 -8.97
N PHE A 115 -8.58 -7.19 -9.01
CA PHE A 115 -7.43 -6.72 -9.81
C PHE A 115 -7.47 -7.17 -11.30
N SER A 116 -8.56 -7.77 -11.76
CA SER A 116 -8.85 -8.01 -13.17
C SER A 116 -10.04 -7.14 -13.61
N VAL A 117 -9.79 -5.85 -13.83
CA VAL A 117 -10.82 -4.83 -14.00
C VAL A 117 -11.48 -4.92 -15.37
N VAL A 118 -12.83 -4.94 -15.38
CA VAL A 118 -13.65 -4.93 -16.60
C VAL A 118 -13.96 -3.50 -17.05
N ASP A 119 -14.30 -2.61 -16.12
CA ASP A 119 -14.67 -1.22 -16.41
C ASP A 119 -14.24 -0.28 -15.27
N PHE A 120 -13.27 0.58 -15.53
CA PHE A 120 -12.72 1.53 -14.57
C PHE A 120 -13.70 2.62 -14.11
N ARG A 121 -14.78 2.86 -14.83
CA ARG A 121 -15.71 3.96 -14.57
C ARG A 121 -16.98 3.54 -13.86
N LYS A 122 -17.16 2.24 -13.63
CA LYS A 122 -18.29 1.68 -12.89
C LYS A 122 -17.86 1.17 -11.52
N ILE A 123 -18.81 1.12 -10.60
CA ILE A 123 -18.67 0.37 -9.35
C ILE A 123 -19.37 -0.97 -9.53
N ASP A 124 -18.80 -2.02 -8.94
CA ASP A 124 -19.46 -3.32 -8.88
C ASP A 124 -20.82 -3.16 -8.18
N SER A 125 -21.86 -3.65 -8.82
CA SER A 125 -23.24 -3.47 -8.35
C SER A 125 -23.51 -4.10 -6.97
N GLU A 126 -22.73 -5.11 -6.59
CA GLU A 126 -22.84 -5.73 -5.26
C GLU A 126 -22.21 -4.86 -4.17
N LEU A 127 -21.19 -4.07 -4.52
CA LEU A 127 -20.55 -3.14 -3.60
C LEU A 127 -21.36 -1.85 -3.38
N GLY A 128 -22.07 -1.37 -4.41
CA GLY A 128 -22.86 -0.15 -4.33
C GLY A 128 -22.75 0.74 -5.56
N ASN A 129 -22.57 2.04 -5.35
CA ASN A 129 -22.49 3.03 -6.44
C ASN A 129 -21.62 4.25 -6.02
N TRP A 130 -21.41 5.19 -6.96
CA TRP A 130 -20.57 6.37 -6.72
C TRP A 130 -21.05 7.26 -5.58
N ASN A 131 -22.36 7.29 -5.24
CA ASN A 131 -22.84 8.06 -4.09
C ASN A 131 -22.28 7.52 -2.76
N ASN A 132 -22.10 6.19 -2.63
CA ASN A 132 -21.46 5.61 -1.44
C ASN A 132 -20.01 6.10 -1.30
N ILE A 133 -19.26 6.15 -2.41
CA ILE A 133 -17.89 6.67 -2.44
C ILE A 133 -17.87 8.17 -2.11
N GLU A 134 -18.76 8.95 -2.71
CA GLU A 134 -18.88 10.39 -2.44
C GLU A 134 -19.16 10.65 -0.96
N THR A 135 -20.10 9.90 -0.33
CA THR A 135 -20.40 10.01 1.11
C THR A 135 -19.18 9.68 1.99
N LEU A 136 -18.43 8.61 1.65
CA LEU A 136 -17.20 8.27 2.36
C LEU A 136 -16.14 9.38 2.20
N SER A 137 -16.03 9.99 1.02
CA SER A 137 -15.06 11.06 0.74
C SER A 137 -15.31 12.37 1.51
N GLU A 138 -16.53 12.55 2.06
CA GLU A 138 -16.84 13.69 2.92
C GLU A 138 -16.22 13.56 4.32
N LYS A 139 -15.96 12.32 4.77
CA LYS A 139 -15.47 12.00 6.12
C LYS A 139 -14.00 11.58 6.15
N TYR A 140 -13.55 10.91 5.11
CA TYR A 140 -12.22 10.32 5.02
C TYR A 140 -11.52 10.74 3.74
N ARG A 141 -10.19 10.79 3.76
CA ARG A 141 -9.42 10.72 2.51
C ARG A 141 -9.61 9.34 1.90
N LEU A 142 -9.77 9.25 0.59
CA LEU A 142 -9.92 7.98 -0.09
C LEU A 142 -8.71 7.68 -0.97
N THR A 143 -8.24 6.45 -0.90
CA THR A 143 -7.26 5.90 -1.83
C THR A 143 -7.97 4.94 -2.79
N PHE A 144 -7.77 5.16 -4.11
CA PHE A 144 -8.30 4.29 -5.15
C PHE A 144 -7.16 3.54 -5.84
N ASP A 145 -7.39 2.27 -6.14
CA ASP A 145 -6.49 1.50 -6.98
C ASP A 145 -6.60 1.90 -8.44
N CYS A 146 -5.45 2.22 -9.03
CA CYS A 146 -5.27 2.39 -10.45
C CYS A 146 -4.55 1.15 -10.98
N VAL A 147 -5.32 0.15 -11.40
CA VAL A 147 -4.80 -1.09 -12.00
C VAL A 147 -4.47 -0.80 -13.45
N LEU A 148 -3.29 -0.23 -13.70
CA LEU A 148 -2.96 0.34 -15.00
C LEU A 148 -2.24 -0.62 -15.94
N ASN A 149 -1.46 -1.57 -15.39
CA ASN A 149 -0.66 -2.47 -16.21
C ASN A 149 -1.52 -3.41 -17.07
N HIS A 150 -2.66 -3.86 -16.53
CA HIS A 150 -3.49 -4.90 -17.13
C HIS A 150 -4.97 -4.69 -16.86
N VAL A 151 -5.79 -5.37 -17.63
CA VAL A 151 -7.26 -5.39 -17.49
C VAL A 151 -7.79 -6.80 -17.71
N SER A 152 -9.04 -7.05 -17.27
CA SER A 152 -9.73 -8.30 -17.56
C SER A 152 -9.80 -8.57 -19.06
N LYS A 153 -9.64 -9.83 -19.45
CA LYS A 153 -9.94 -10.27 -20.83
C LYS A 153 -11.35 -9.91 -21.28
N SER A 154 -12.29 -9.70 -20.34
CA SER A 154 -13.67 -9.29 -20.62
C SER A 154 -13.85 -7.76 -20.74
N SER A 155 -12.79 -6.97 -20.56
CA SER A 155 -12.87 -5.52 -20.71
C SER A 155 -13.11 -5.09 -22.15
N SER A 156 -13.76 -3.93 -22.33
CA SER A 156 -13.99 -3.35 -23.67
C SER A 156 -12.69 -3.08 -24.42
N TYR A 157 -11.58 -2.86 -23.71
CA TYR A 157 -10.26 -2.63 -24.33
C TYR A 157 -9.74 -3.90 -24.99
N VAL A 158 -9.82 -5.05 -24.32
CA VAL A 158 -9.38 -6.35 -24.86
C VAL A 158 -10.35 -6.80 -25.93
N GLN A 159 -11.65 -6.78 -25.68
CA GLN A 159 -12.66 -7.22 -26.65
C GLN A 159 -12.61 -6.36 -27.92
N GLY A 160 -12.49 -5.04 -27.81
CA GLY A 160 -12.35 -4.15 -28.96
C GLY A 160 -11.05 -4.39 -29.74
N HIS A 161 -9.95 -4.75 -29.06
CA HIS A 161 -8.69 -5.14 -29.72
C HIS A 161 -8.87 -6.46 -30.49
N LEU A 162 -9.51 -7.49 -29.89
CA LEU A 162 -9.78 -8.78 -30.52
C LEU A 162 -10.74 -8.65 -31.73
N ASP A 163 -11.69 -7.73 -31.66
CA ASP A 163 -12.66 -7.44 -32.71
C ASP A 163 -12.11 -6.53 -33.84
N ASN A 164 -10.83 -6.11 -33.76
CA ASN A 164 -10.21 -5.14 -34.66
C ASN A 164 -10.97 -3.79 -34.74
N ASN A 165 -11.59 -3.37 -33.63
CA ASN A 165 -12.22 -2.08 -33.55
C ASN A 165 -11.15 -0.96 -33.64
N PRO A 166 -11.28 0.02 -34.58
CA PRO A 166 -10.29 1.06 -34.75
C PRO A 166 -10.00 1.89 -33.50
N ASP A 167 -10.98 2.07 -32.59
CA ASP A 167 -10.82 2.83 -31.37
C ASP A 167 -9.91 2.12 -30.36
N PHE A 168 -9.79 0.79 -30.45
CA PHE A 168 -8.96 -0.05 -29.59
C PHE A 168 -7.79 -0.72 -30.32
N PHE A 169 -7.44 -0.20 -31.50
CA PHE A 169 -6.33 -0.74 -32.25
C PHE A 169 -5.02 -0.67 -31.44
N ASN A 170 -4.32 -1.80 -31.36
CA ASN A 170 -3.05 -1.95 -30.64
C ASN A 170 -3.11 -1.55 -29.16
N PHE A 171 -4.25 -1.80 -28.49
CA PHE A 171 -4.41 -1.55 -27.05
C PHE A 171 -3.76 -2.63 -26.19
N CYS A 172 -3.67 -3.87 -26.66
CA CYS A 172 -3.02 -4.99 -25.99
C CYS A 172 -1.69 -5.32 -26.66
N ILE A 173 -0.82 -6.02 -25.95
CA ILE A 173 0.50 -6.43 -26.45
C ILE A 173 0.40 -7.82 -27.04
N GLU A 174 0.55 -7.96 -28.35
CA GLU A 174 0.59 -9.26 -29.05
C GLU A 174 2.00 -9.87 -28.98
N GLU A 175 2.09 -11.20 -29.10
CA GLU A 175 3.37 -11.92 -29.23
C GLU A 175 4.06 -11.49 -30.52
N ASP A 176 5.28 -10.95 -30.40
CA ASP A 176 6.13 -10.56 -31.53
C ASP A 176 7.29 -11.55 -31.69
N PRO A 177 7.40 -12.30 -32.80
CA PRO A 177 8.48 -13.27 -33.00
C PRO A 177 9.89 -12.65 -33.06
N TYR A 178 10.00 -11.33 -33.19
CA TYR A 178 11.26 -10.60 -33.19
C TYR A 178 11.63 -10.00 -31.83
N PHE A 179 10.75 -10.12 -30.82
CA PHE A 179 11.03 -9.64 -29.48
C PHE A 179 11.85 -10.67 -28.69
N ASP A 180 12.92 -10.26 -28.06
CA ASP A 180 13.71 -11.11 -27.16
C ASP A 180 13.10 -11.11 -25.74
N TYR A 181 12.45 -12.22 -25.38
CA TYR A 181 11.79 -12.43 -24.09
C TYR A 181 12.69 -13.02 -23.01
N SER A 182 13.97 -13.33 -23.32
CA SER A 182 14.84 -14.15 -22.46
C SER A 182 15.07 -13.55 -21.07
N ASN A 183 15.02 -12.23 -20.96
CA ASN A 183 15.30 -11.51 -19.71
C ASN A 183 14.04 -11.01 -18.97
N VAL A 184 12.84 -11.24 -19.54
CA VAL A 184 11.59 -10.72 -18.96
C VAL A 184 11.36 -11.24 -17.54
N THR A 185 11.14 -10.33 -16.60
CA THR A 185 10.83 -10.66 -15.20
C THR A 185 9.45 -11.31 -15.10
N ARG A 186 9.42 -12.49 -14.47
CA ARG A 186 8.21 -13.31 -14.30
C ARG A 186 7.82 -13.37 -12.82
N PRO A 187 6.86 -12.55 -12.36
CA PRO A 187 6.42 -12.59 -10.95
C PRO A 187 5.53 -13.80 -10.63
N ARG A 188 5.12 -14.54 -11.64
CA ARG A 188 4.30 -15.76 -11.55
C ARG A 188 4.94 -16.91 -12.31
N THR A 189 4.45 -18.12 -12.05
CA THR A 189 4.85 -19.35 -12.78
C THR A 189 3.97 -19.64 -13.99
N THR A 190 2.91 -18.87 -14.22
CA THR A 190 1.99 -18.97 -15.38
C THR A 190 2.71 -18.62 -16.69
N PRO A 191 2.21 -19.05 -17.87
CA PRO A 191 2.74 -18.62 -19.16
C PRO A 191 2.74 -17.10 -19.33
N LEU A 192 3.72 -16.54 -20.09
CA LEU A 192 3.77 -15.11 -20.40
C LEU A 192 2.70 -14.69 -21.40
N PHE A 193 2.33 -15.59 -22.27
CA PHE A 193 1.31 -15.40 -23.31
C PHE A 193 0.22 -16.43 -23.19
N HIS A 194 -1.02 -15.98 -23.40
CA HIS A 194 -2.18 -16.85 -23.54
C HIS A 194 -2.87 -16.58 -24.88
N SER A 195 -3.53 -17.61 -25.43
CA SER A 195 -4.26 -17.55 -26.71
C SER A 195 -5.66 -17.01 -26.53
N TYR A 196 -6.09 -16.15 -27.45
CA TYR A 196 -7.45 -15.59 -27.50
C TYR A 196 -7.97 -15.65 -28.94
N ASP A 197 -9.27 -15.92 -29.09
CA ASP A 197 -9.95 -15.86 -30.37
C ASP A 197 -10.17 -14.40 -30.79
N SER A 198 -9.71 -14.04 -31.98
CA SER A 198 -9.97 -12.74 -32.60
C SER A 198 -10.71 -12.88 -33.91
N THR A 199 -11.24 -11.77 -34.45
CA THR A 199 -11.90 -11.75 -35.77
C THR A 199 -10.99 -12.21 -36.92
N ASN A 200 -9.68 -12.15 -36.74
CA ASN A 200 -8.68 -12.55 -37.74
C ASN A 200 -8.03 -13.91 -37.45
N GLY A 201 -8.54 -14.68 -36.49
CA GLY A 201 -8.00 -15.94 -36.02
C GLY A 201 -7.43 -15.85 -34.62
N GLU A 202 -6.81 -16.93 -34.14
CA GLU A 202 -6.19 -17.00 -32.82
C GLU A 202 -4.95 -16.07 -32.77
N ILE A 203 -4.88 -15.25 -31.72
CA ILE A 203 -3.72 -14.42 -31.39
C ILE A 203 -3.28 -14.67 -29.96
N LYS A 204 -2.02 -14.38 -29.64
CA LYS A 204 -1.48 -14.48 -28.29
C LYS A 204 -1.21 -13.11 -27.72
N LEU A 205 -1.77 -12.86 -26.51
CA LEU A 205 -1.60 -11.60 -25.80
C LEU A 205 -0.68 -11.78 -24.59
N TRP A 206 0.06 -10.74 -24.27
CA TRP A 206 0.93 -10.68 -23.08
C TRP A 206 0.11 -10.63 -21.81
N THR A 207 0.46 -11.47 -20.83
CA THR A 207 -0.22 -11.61 -19.55
C THR A 207 0.83 -11.78 -18.45
N THR A 208 1.24 -10.68 -17.87
CA THR A 208 2.30 -10.68 -16.82
C THR A 208 1.92 -11.53 -15.61
N PHE A 209 0.63 -11.55 -15.23
CA PHE A 209 0.17 -12.17 -13.98
C PHE A 209 -0.67 -13.43 -14.22
N SER A 210 -1.78 -13.34 -14.95
CA SER A 210 -2.69 -14.47 -15.20
C SER A 210 -3.34 -14.35 -16.58
N GLU A 211 -3.94 -15.44 -17.06
CA GLU A 211 -4.71 -15.46 -18.32
C GLU A 211 -5.80 -14.37 -18.38
N ASP A 212 -6.43 -14.05 -17.26
CA ASP A 212 -7.48 -13.03 -17.22
C ASP A 212 -6.95 -11.59 -17.10
N GLN A 213 -5.65 -11.39 -16.90
CA GLN A 213 -5.02 -10.10 -16.72
C GLN A 213 -4.14 -9.76 -17.93
N VAL A 214 -4.78 -9.18 -18.97
CA VAL A 214 -4.13 -8.84 -20.25
C VAL A 214 -3.43 -7.50 -20.14
N ASP A 215 -2.13 -7.47 -20.43
CA ASP A 215 -1.30 -6.26 -20.34
C ASP A 215 -1.66 -5.23 -21.42
N LEU A 216 -1.85 -3.98 -20.98
CA LEU A 216 -2.09 -2.85 -21.87
C LEU A 216 -0.81 -2.38 -22.54
N ASN A 217 -0.91 -1.94 -23.79
CA ASN A 217 0.22 -1.48 -24.60
C ASN A 217 0.51 0.01 -24.41
N PHE A 218 1.29 0.36 -23.40
CA PHE A 218 1.68 1.75 -23.14
C PHE A 218 2.60 2.38 -24.22
N SER A 219 3.13 1.60 -25.16
CA SER A 219 3.81 2.18 -26.33
C SER A 219 2.82 2.86 -27.29
N ASN A 220 1.52 2.59 -27.15
CA ASN A 220 0.45 3.26 -27.86
C ASN A 220 0.00 4.53 -27.10
N PRO A 221 0.20 5.75 -27.68
CA PRO A 221 -0.21 6.99 -26.99
C PRO A 221 -1.70 7.04 -26.63
N ASN A 222 -2.59 6.35 -27.36
CA ASN A 222 -4.01 6.36 -27.06
C ASN A 222 -4.32 5.58 -25.77
N VAL A 223 -3.57 4.52 -25.45
CA VAL A 223 -3.65 3.82 -24.14
C VAL A 223 -3.30 4.80 -23.03
N MET A 224 -2.20 5.53 -23.14
CA MET A 224 -1.80 6.54 -22.15
C MET A 224 -2.87 7.62 -21.96
N LEU A 225 -3.43 8.16 -23.05
CA LEU A 225 -4.48 9.17 -23.01
C LEU A 225 -5.74 8.66 -22.30
N GLU A 226 -6.16 7.43 -22.59
CA GLU A 226 -7.29 6.78 -21.93
C GLU A 226 -7.05 6.59 -20.43
N ILE A 227 -5.87 6.11 -20.04
CA ILE A 227 -5.51 5.91 -18.63
C ILE A 227 -5.43 7.25 -17.89
N VAL A 228 -4.91 8.31 -18.50
CA VAL A 228 -4.93 9.66 -17.90
C VAL A 228 -6.36 10.16 -17.68
N ASP A 229 -7.28 9.91 -18.63
CA ASP A 229 -8.70 10.27 -18.44
C ASP A 229 -9.33 9.48 -17.27
N VAL A 230 -9.00 8.20 -17.09
CA VAL A 230 -9.42 7.39 -15.92
C VAL A 230 -8.86 7.96 -14.61
N VAL A 231 -7.57 8.31 -14.56
CA VAL A 231 -6.93 8.90 -13.38
C VAL A 231 -7.60 10.22 -12.98
N LEU A 232 -7.88 11.10 -13.95
CA LEU A 232 -8.58 12.36 -13.70
C LEU A 232 -10.06 12.17 -13.34
N PHE A 233 -10.71 11.13 -13.90
CA PHE A 233 -12.04 10.73 -13.47
C PHE A 233 -12.05 10.31 -11.99
N TYR A 234 -11.08 9.50 -11.52
CA TYR A 234 -10.97 9.12 -10.12
C TYR A 234 -10.75 10.33 -9.19
N ALA A 235 -9.88 11.26 -9.60
CA ALA A 235 -9.70 12.51 -8.87
C ALA A 235 -11.01 13.30 -8.77
N SER A 236 -11.85 13.31 -9.83
CA SER A 236 -13.17 13.95 -9.82
C SER A 236 -14.20 13.24 -8.93
N LYS A 237 -13.98 11.96 -8.63
CA LYS A 237 -14.82 11.13 -7.77
C LYS A 237 -14.39 11.11 -6.31
N GLY A 238 -13.43 11.96 -5.93
CA GLY A 238 -13.03 12.16 -4.55
C GLY A 238 -11.79 11.39 -4.12
N ALA A 239 -11.05 10.76 -5.05
CA ALA A 239 -9.75 10.18 -4.72
C ALA A 239 -8.80 11.28 -4.21
N SER A 240 -8.26 11.08 -3.01
CA SER A 240 -7.17 11.89 -2.44
C SER A 240 -5.81 11.26 -2.72
N ILE A 241 -5.77 9.96 -2.94
CA ILE A 241 -4.56 9.19 -3.25
C ILE A 241 -4.88 8.18 -4.34
N LEU A 242 -3.99 8.04 -5.31
CA LEU A 242 -4.05 7.06 -6.39
C LEU A 242 -2.92 6.04 -6.21
N ARG A 243 -3.29 4.79 -5.91
CA ARG A 243 -2.34 3.69 -5.82
C ARG A 243 -2.12 3.10 -7.20
N LEU A 244 -0.92 3.27 -7.73
CA LEU A 244 -0.53 2.70 -9.03
C LEU A 244 -0.13 1.24 -8.83
N ASP A 245 -1.07 0.35 -9.10
CA ASP A 245 -0.88 -1.10 -8.99
C ASP A 245 0.09 -1.61 -10.04
N ALA A 246 1.00 -2.51 -9.63
CA ALA A 246 1.95 -3.20 -10.50
C ALA A 246 2.71 -2.26 -11.48
N ILE A 247 2.90 -1.00 -11.09
CA ILE A 247 3.47 0.06 -11.96
C ILE A 247 4.83 -0.29 -12.59
N PRO A 248 5.73 -1.09 -11.96
CA PRO A 248 7.02 -1.45 -12.56
C PRO A 248 6.91 -2.11 -13.92
N TYR A 249 5.79 -2.78 -14.21
CA TYR A 249 5.61 -3.66 -15.36
C TYR A 249 4.99 -2.99 -16.59
N ILE A 250 4.57 -1.71 -16.54
CA ILE A 250 3.78 -1.09 -17.62
C ILE A 250 4.49 -0.97 -18.97
N TRP A 251 5.83 -0.98 -19.01
CA TRP A 251 6.59 -0.73 -20.25
C TRP A 251 7.46 -1.93 -20.62
N LYS A 252 7.38 -2.32 -21.91
CA LYS A 252 8.09 -3.49 -22.45
C LYS A 252 9.14 -3.05 -23.47
N VAL A 253 10.38 -3.54 -23.33
CA VAL A 253 11.49 -3.31 -24.27
C VAL A 253 12.21 -4.64 -24.50
N SER A 254 12.36 -5.01 -25.79
CA SER A 254 13.03 -6.26 -26.19
C SER A 254 14.42 -6.41 -25.60
N GLY A 255 14.74 -7.62 -25.11
CA GLY A 255 16.03 -7.95 -24.52
C GLY A 255 16.28 -7.41 -23.11
N THR A 256 15.27 -6.75 -22.51
CA THR A 256 15.34 -6.23 -21.14
C THR A 256 14.49 -7.04 -20.15
N ALA A 257 14.61 -6.71 -18.86
CA ALA A 257 13.77 -7.30 -17.82
C ALA A 257 12.29 -6.86 -17.89
N CYS A 258 11.94 -5.86 -18.70
CA CYS A 258 10.61 -5.24 -18.80
C CYS A 258 10.03 -4.80 -17.43
N VAL A 259 10.91 -4.36 -16.54
CA VAL A 259 10.58 -3.85 -15.20
C VAL A 259 11.53 -2.68 -14.88
N HIS A 260 11.05 -1.67 -14.16
CA HIS A 260 11.80 -0.44 -13.82
C HIS A 260 12.37 0.31 -15.03
N MET A 261 11.65 0.27 -16.14
CA MET A 261 12.10 0.93 -17.35
C MET A 261 12.07 2.47 -17.17
N GLN A 262 13.03 3.17 -17.81
CA GLN A 262 13.03 4.65 -17.78
C GLN A 262 11.71 5.26 -18.29
N GLN A 263 11.02 4.54 -19.18
CA GLN A 263 9.70 4.93 -19.69
C GLN A 263 8.62 4.80 -18.61
N THR A 264 8.71 3.80 -17.73
CA THR A 264 7.83 3.67 -16.56
C THR A 264 7.97 4.89 -15.64
N HIS A 265 9.20 5.28 -15.32
CA HIS A 265 9.47 6.50 -14.54
C HIS A 265 8.98 7.78 -15.24
N ALA A 266 9.18 7.88 -16.57
CA ALA A 266 8.65 9.01 -17.36
C ALA A 266 7.12 9.09 -17.32
N PHE A 267 6.42 7.94 -17.36
CA PHE A 267 4.96 7.91 -17.24
C PHE A 267 4.50 8.39 -15.85
N ILE A 268 5.17 7.98 -14.77
CA ILE A 268 4.85 8.45 -13.41
C ILE A 268 5.05 9.97 -13.31
N ARG A 269 6.14 10.50 -13.90
CA ARG A 269 6.37 11.96 -13.97
C ARG A 269 5.28 12.68 -14.76
N ILE A 270 4.81 12.11 -15.86
CA ILE A 270 3.67 12.64 -16.61
C ILE A 270 2.43 12.70 -15.73
N LEU A 271 2.08 11.62 -15.04
CA LEU A 271 0.95 11.61 -14.10
C LEU A 271 1.11 12.65 -12.99
N ARG A 272 2.33 12.78 -12.43
CA ARG A 272 2.63 13.77 -11.40
C ARG A 272 2.35 15.19 -11.91
N ILE A 273 2.86 15.56 -13.08
CA ILE A 273 2.66 16.89 -13.69
C ILE A 273 1.18 17.15 -13.95
N ILE A 274 0.46 16.16 -14.49
CA ILE A 274 -0.97 16.29 -14.81
C ILE A 274 -1.80 16.50 -13.53
N LEU A 275 -1.50 15.75 -12.47
CA LEU A 275 -2.19 15.90 -11.19
C LEU A 275 -1.86 17.24 -10.53
N GLU A 276 -0.61 17.70 -10.56
CA GLU A 276 -0.26 19.04 -10.05
C GLU A 276 -1.03 20.16 -10.76
N GLU A 277 -1.32 20.01 -12.05
CA GLU A 277 -2.09 21.00 -12.83
C GLU A 277 -3.61 20.90 -12.61
N ALA A 278 -4.16 19.68 -12.52
CA ALA A 278 -5.61 19.46 -12.48
C ALA A 278 -6.14 19.32 -11.06
N SER A 279 -5.40 18.66 -10.17
CA SER A 279 -5.81 18.27 -8.82
C SER A 279 -4.63 18.17 -7.86
N PRO A 280 -3.99 19.29 -7.49
CA PRO A 280 -2.72 19.31 -6.77
C PRO A 280 -2.76 18.68 -5.36
N HIS A 281 -3.94 18.36 -4.84
CA HIS A 281 -4.12 17.67 -3.58
C HIS A 281 -4.08 16.14 -3.73
N VAL A 282 -4.16 15.60 -4.96
CA VAL A 282 -4.15 14.16 -5.19
C VAL A 282 -2.73 13.62 -5.20
N LEU A 283 -2.46 12.68 -4.32
CA LEU A 283 -1.15 12.07 -4.14
C LEU A 283 -1.01 10.79 -4.99
N ILE A 284 0.21 10.47 -5.37
CA ILE A 284 0.58 9.22 -6.04
C ILE A 284 1.23 8.30 -5.01
N LEU A 285 0.72 7.07 -4.91
CA LEU A 285 1.31 5.96 -4.15
C LEU A 285 1.67 4.84 -5.15
N THR A 286 2.94 4.44 -5.23
CA THR A 286 3.35 3.33 -6.11
C THR A 286 3.41 2.01 -5.37
N GLU A 287 2.84 0.98 -5.99
CA GLU A 287 2.96 -0.40 -5.52
C GLU A 287 4.09 -1.10 -6.29
N THR A 288 5.15 -1.44 -5.53
CA THR A 288 6.39 -1.99 -6.07
C THR A 288 6.96 -3.04 -5.10
N ASN A 289 6.49 -4.28 -5.23
CA ASN A 289 6.96 -5.41 -4.42
C ASN A 289 8.30 -5.95 -4.96
N VAL A 290 9.36 -5.16 -4.77
CA VAL A 290 10.73 -5.36 -5.30
C VAL A 290 11.77 -5.11 -4.21
N PRO A 291 13.05 -5.43 -4.43
CA PRO A 291 14.11 -5.10 -3.48
C PRO A 291 14.09 -3.63 -3.06
N HIS A 292 14.42 -3.35 -1.79
CA HIS A 292 14.25 -2.04 -1.18
C HIS A 292 14.89 -0.89 -1.98
N HIS A 293 16.10 -1.10 -2.52
CA HIS A 293 16.79 -0.07 -3.30
C HIS A 293 16.10 0.24 -4.64
N GLU A 294 15.47 -0.75 -5.28
CA GLU A 294 14.67 -0.57 -6.49
C GLU A 294 13.37 0.20 -6.16
N ASN A 295 12.74 -0.12 -5.03
CA ASN A 295 11.55 0.56 -4.56
C ASN A 295 11.79 2.07 -4.31
N LEU A 296 12.93 2.43 -3.71
CA LEU A 296 13.30 3.83 -3.45
C LEU A 296 13.41 4.67 -4.74
N SER A 297 13.72 4.05 -5.90
CA SER A 297 13.84 4.75 -7.17
C SER A 297 12.54 5.43 -7.62
N TYR A 298 11.38 4.97 -7.11
CA TYR A 298 10.06 5.53 -7.44
C TYR A 298 9.74 6.85 -6.75
N PHE A 299 10.58 7.32 -5.85
CA PHE A 299 10.54 8.72 -5.42
C PHE A 299 11.09 9.69 -6.49
N GLY A 300 11.82 9.18 -7.50
CA GLY A 300 12.51 10.00 -8.50
C GLY A 300 13.54 10.91 -7.81
N SER A 301 13.40 12.23 -8.00
CA SER A 301 14.17 13.24 -7.27
C SER A 301 13.60 13.60 -5.88
N GLY A 302 12.54 12.92 -5.44
CA GLY A 302 11.73 13.27 -4.27
C GLY A 302 10.65 14.33 -4.54
N MET A 303 10.58 14.84 -5.79
CA MET A 303 9.71 15.96 -6.16
C MET A 303 8.87 15.69 -7.42
N ASP A 304 9.22 14.68 -8.21
CA ASP A 304 8.75 14.53 -9.59
C ASP A 304 8.09 13.20 -9.91
N GLU A 305 8.13 12.20 -9.00
CA GLU A 305 7.46 10.91 -9.16
C GLU A 305 6.47 10.65 -8.01
N ALA A 306 6.54 9.50 -7.34
CA ALA A 306 5.60 9.17 -6.26
C ALA A 306 5.74 10.09 -5.04
N HIS A 307 4.62 10.37 -4.40
CA HIS A 307 4.59 10.99 -3.08
C HIS A 307 4.79 9.96 -1.97
N LEU A 308 4.25 8.76 -2.19
CA LEU A 308 4.25 7.66 -1.25
C LEU A 308 4.76 6.38 -1.93
N ILE A 309 5.58 5.60 -1.21
CA ILE A 309 5.95 4.24 -1.59
C ILE A 309 5.74 3.30 -0.40
N TYR A 310 5.38 2.05 -0.65
CA TYR A 310 5.21 1.06 0.41
C TYR A 310 6.55 0.61 1.00
N ASN A 311 6.59 0.40 2.31
CA ASN A 311 7.68 -0.32 2.98
C ASN A 311 7.41 -1.82 3.00
N PHE A 312 7.50 -2.49 1.83
CA PHE A 312 7.27 -3.93 1.71
C PHE A 312 8.32 -4.79 2.44
N SER A 313 9.49 -4.24 2.78
CA SER A 313 10.48 -4.95 3.60
C SER A 313 10.04 -5.09 5.06
N LEU A 314 9.15 -4.23 5.54
CA LEU A 314 8.77 -4.17 6.95
C LEU A 314 8.05 -5.44 7.46
N PRO A 315 7.02 -5.99 6.79
CA PRO A 315 6.32 -7.18 7.26
C PRO A 315 7.23 -8.40 7.46
N PRO A 316 8.04 -8.82 6.48
CA PRO A 316 8.91 -9.99 6.65
C PRO A 316 10.03 -9.76 7.67
N LEU A 317 10.53 -8.51 7.86
CA LEU A 317 11.54 -8.20 8.87
C LEU A 317 10.95 -8.26 10.29
N ILE A 318 9.75 -7.75 10.51
CA ILE A 318 9.04 -7.90 11.79
C ILE A 318 8.77 -9.38 12.07
N LEU A 319 8.27 -10.12 11.07
CA LEU A 319 7.98 -11.55 11.22
C LEU A 319 9.27 -12.33 11.57
N TYR A 320 10.39 -12.02 10.94
CA TYR A 320 11.69 -12.62 11.26
C TYR A 320 12.08 -12.29 12.71
N GLY A 321 12.06 -11.03 13.08
CA GLY A 321 12.48 -10.59 14.41
C GLY A 321 11.67 -11.25 15.53
N LEU A 322 10.33 -11.28 15.40
CA LEU A 322 9.43 -11.93 16.37
C LEU A 322 9.51 -13.47 16.36
N SER A 323 10.09 -14.06 15.31
CA SER A 323 10.24 -15.50 15.19
C SER A 323 11.54 -16.01 15.80
N HIS A 324 12.58 -15.15 15.88
CA HIS A 324 13.93 -15.51 16.26
C HIS A 324 14.45 -14.70 17.46
N ASP A 325 13.57 -13.88 18.09
CA ASP A 325 13.95 -12.94 19.15
C ASP A 325 15.16 -12.06 18.73
N ASP A 326 15.16 -11.62 17.44
CA ASP A 326 16.27 -10.94 16.80
C ASP A 326 15.79 -9.77 15.93
N ALA A 327 15.84 -8.56 16.47
CA ALA A 327 15.46 -7.32 15.78
C ALA A 327 16.62 -6.71 14.95
N GLU A 328 17.80 -7.31 14.91
CA GLU A 328 18.97 -6.72 14.26
C GLU A 328 18.80 -6.47 12.74
N PRO A 329 18.23 -7.40 11.94
CA PRO A 329 17.96 -7.13 10.53
C PRO A 329 16.98 -5.96 10.33
N LEU A 330 15.95 -5.86 11.18
CA LEU A 330 15.00 -4.75 11.17
C LEU A 330 15.69 -3.42 11.53
N THR A 331 16.54 -3.41 12.57
CA THR A 331 17.32 -2.25 13.01
C THR A 331 18.22 -1.72 11.90
N ARG A 332 18.98 -2.59 11.24
CA ARG A 332 19.84 -2.22 10.11
C ARG A 332 19.05 -1.63 8.94
N TRP A 333 17.96 -2.28 8.55
CA TRP A 333 17.13 -1.78 7.46
C TRP A 333 16.45 -0.46 7.82
N ALA A 334 15.89 -0.33 9.02
CA ALA A 334 15.17 0.87 9.43
C ALA A 334 16.08 2.12 9.48
N SER A 335 17.39 1.95 9.71
CA SER A 335 18.37 3.04 9.66
C SER A 335 18.59 3.60 8.24
N THR A 336 18.11 2.92 7.20
CA THR A 336 18.18 3.38 5.80
C THR A 336 16.95 4.15 5.35
N LEU A 337 15.91 4.25 6.19
CA LEU A 337 14.66 4.91 5.87
C LEU A 337 14.78 6.44 5.98
N ILE A 338 15.20 7.06 4.90
CA ILE A 338 15.35 8.52 4.80
C ILE A 338 14.48 8.99 3.62
N PRO A 339 13.41 9.78 3.84
CA PRO A 339 12.67 10.41 2.77
C PRO A 339 13.59 11.33 1.95
N GLN A 340 13.46 11.30 0.63
CA GLN A 340 14.32 12.11 -0.25
C GLN A 340 13.98 13.60 -0.19
N SER A 341 12.77 13.96 0.25
CA SER A 341 12.34 15.34 0.43
C SER A 341 11.14 15.41 1.39
N GLU A 342 10.72 16.61 1.75
CA GLU A 342 9.46 16.84 2.49
C GLU A 342 8.19 16.55 1.66
N LYS A 343 8.33 16.35 0.35
CA LYS A 343 7.22 16.06 -0.58
C LYS A 343 6.99 14.57 -0.82
N CYS A 344 7.76 13.71 -0.17
CA CYS A 344 7.61 12.27 -0.25
C CYS A 344 7.83 11.61 1.11
N THR A 345 7.19 10.46 1.32
CA THR A 345 7.35 9.67 2.54
C THR A 345 6.94 8.20 2.28
N PHE A 346 7.07 7.36 3.29
CA PHE A 346 6.76 5.93 3.21
C PHE A 346 5.33 5.63 3.66
N LEU A 347 4.77 4.53 3.14
CA LEU A 347 3.58 3.90 3.70
C LEU A 347 4.00 2.61 4.42
N ASN A 348 3.90 2.61 5.74
CA ASN A 348 4.35 1.50 6.60
C ASN A 348 3.23 0.50 6.79
N ILE A 349 3.36 -0.68 6.20
CA ILE A 349 2.41 -1.79 6.33
C ILE A 349 2.97 -2.92 7.18
N THR A 350 2.10 -3.67 7.83
CA THR A 350 2.42 -4.99 8.39
C THR A 350 1.77 -6.11 7.58
N SER A 351 0.65 -5.82 6.93
CA SER A 351 -0.08 -6.71 6.04
C SER A 351 -0.95 -5.92 5.06
N THR A 352 -1.34 -6.56 3.97
CA THR A 352 -2.34 -6.10 3.01
C THR A 352 -3.23 -7.27 2.60
N HIS A 353 -4.04 -7.13 1.56
CA HIS A 353 -4.80 -8.21 0.90
C HIS A 353 -3.91 -9.22 0.17
N ASP A 354 -2.65 -8.87 -0.08
CA ASP A 354 -1.62 -9.76 -0.60
C ASP A 354 -0.97 -10.56 0.53
N GLY A 355 -0.21 -11.57 0.19
CA GLY A 355 0.67 -12.23 1.15
C GLY A 355 1.91 -11.38 1.49
N ILE A 356 2.72 -11.87 2.41
CA ILE A 356 3.96 -11.22 2.84
C ILE A 356 5.02 -11.43 1.76
N GLY A 357 5.41 -10.38 1.06
CA GLY A 357 6.41 -10.41 0.00
C GLY A 357 7.82 -10.75 0.51
N LEU A 358 8.54 -11.60 -0.21
CA LEU A 358 9.92 -12.00 0.14
C LEU A 358 10.98 -11.30 -0.72
N ARG A 359 10.65 -10.79 -1.91
CA ARG A 359 11.57 -10.00 -2.73
C ARG A 359 12.12 -8.76 -2.01
N PRO A 360 11.31 -7.99 -1.27
CA PRO A 360 11.77 -6.78 -0.60
C PRO A 360 12.89 -7.01 0.44
N VAL A 361 13.07 -8.23 0.91
CA VAL A 361 14.15 -8.58 1.86
C VAL A 361 15.32 -9.32 1.21
N GLU A 362 15.33 -9.48 -0.12
CA GLU A 362 16.50 -9.95 -0.85
C GLU A 362 17.68 -8.99 -0.61
N GLY A 363 18.82 -9.52 -0.16
CA GLY A 363 20.00 -8.74 0.24
C GLY A 363 19.96 -8.16 1.66
N ILE A 364 18.82 -8.25 2.38
CA ILE A 364 18.68 -7.88 3.79
C ILE A 364 18.71 -9.13 4.67
N LEU A 365 17.90 -10.14 4.34
CA LEU A 365 17.91 -11.46 4.96
C LEU A 365 18.71 -12.46 4.12
N THR A 366 19.37 -13.41 4.77
CA THR A 366 20.02 -14.53 4.08
C THR A 366 18.99 -15.52 3.54
N LYS A 367 19.40 -16.42 2.64
CA LYS A 367 18.52 -17.47 2.12
C LYS A 367 17.99 -18.40 3.23
N GLU A 368 18.82 -18.68 4.22
CA GLU A 368 18.46 -19.51 5.39
C GLU A 368 17.41 -18.82 6.24
N GLN A 369 17.55 -17.50 6.45
CA GLN A 369 16.57 -16.69 7.17
C GLN A 369 15.23 -16.64 6.41
N ILE A 370 15.25 -16.43 5.10
CA ILE A 370 14.03 -16.48 4.26
C ILE A 370 13.39 -17.87 4.33
N ASN A 371 14.19 -18.95 4.22
CA ASN A 371 13.66 -20.31 4.32
C ASN A 371 13.04 -20.60 5.70
N SER A 372 13.56 -20.02 6.79
CA SER A 372 12.94 -20.16 8.11
C SER A 372 11.54 -19.56 8.16
N LEU A 373 11.31 -18.42 7.48
CA LEU A 373 9.98 -17.81 7.36
C LEU A 373 9.02 -18.66 6.52
N VAL A 374 9.53 -19.27 5.44
CA VAL A 374 8.77 -20.23 4.61
C VAL A 374 8.29 -21.41 5.45
N GLN A 375 9.22 -22.06 6.19
CA GLN A 375 8.87 -23.21 7.04
C GLN A 375 7.89 -22.82 8.15
N LYS A 376 8.08 -21.65 8.77
CA LYS A 376 7.15 -21.13 9.78
C LYS A 376 5.74 -20.96 9.20
N THR A 377 5.62 -20.36 8.02
CA THR A 377 4.33 -20.16 7.35
C THR A 377 3.61 -21.47 7.11
N LEU A 378 4.33 -22.48 6.58
CA LEU A 378 3.76 -23.82 6.36
C LEU A 378 3.34 -24.48 7.68
N ASN A 379 4.15 -24.36 8.73
CA ASN A 379 3.84 -24.88 10.06
C ASN A 379 2.63 -24.18 10.71
N HIS A 380 2.33 -22.95 10.30
CA HIS A 380 1.18 -22.17 10.78
C HIS A 380 -0.04 -22.29 9.83
N ASN A 381 -0.08 -23.34 9.00
CA ASN A 381 -1.16 -23.64 8.05
C ASN A 381 -1.36 -22.58 6.95
N GLY A 382 -0.32 -21.81 6.63
CA GLY A 382 -0.30 -20.90 5.49
C GLY A 382 0.20 -21.58 4.21
N TYR A 383 0.21 -20.82 3.12
CA TYR A 383 0.69 -21.26 1.81
C TYR A 383 1.88 -20.41 1.36
N VAL A 384 2.65 -20.92 0.39
CA VAL A 384 3.76 -20.19 -0.23
C VAL A 384 3.55 -20.13 -1.73
N SER A 385 3.65 -18.93 -2.29
CA SER A 385 3.70 -18.71 -3.74
C SER A 385 5.15 -18.63 -4.19
N TYR A 386 5.41 -19.10 -5.41
CA TYR A 386 6.74 -19.14 -6.01
C TYR A 386 6.79 -18.29 -7.28
N LYS A 387 7.97 -17.78 -7.62
CA LYS A 387 8.28 -17.12 -8.89
C LYS A 387 9.22 -17.97 -9.73
N SER A 388 9.14 -17.86 -11.05
CA SER A 388 10.11 -18.45 -11.97
C SER A 388 11.35 -17.57 -12.06
N ASN A 389 12.53 -18.19 -11.98
CA ASN A 389 13.81 -17.54 -12.21
C ASN A 389 14.26 -17.75 -13.66
N THR A 390 15.14 -16.88 -14.18
CA THR A 390 15.66 -16.97 -15.55
C THR A 390 16.39 -18.26 -15.88
N ASN A 391 16.92 -18.97 -14.87
CA ASN A 391 17.57 -20.27 -15.02
C ASN A 391 16.60 -21.47 -14.97
N GLY A 392 15.29 -21.24 -14.96
CA GLY A 392 14.24 -22.26 -14.89
C GLY A 392 13.98 -22.83 -13.49
N SER A 393 14.69 -22.39 -12.46
CA SER A 393 14.38 -22.73 -11.06
C SER A 393 13.23 -21.86 -10.51
N GLU A 394 12.64 -22.31 -9.41
CA GLU A 394 11.67 -21.51 -8.66
C GLU A 394 12.28 -21.01 -7.33
N SER A 395 11.80 -19.86 -6.87
CA SER A 395 12.13 -19.34 -5.54
C SER A 395 10.88 -18.84 -4.83
N PRO A 396 10.84 -18.89 -3.48
CA PRO A 396 9.72 -18.36 -2.71
C PRO A 396 9.54 -16.87 -3.03
N TYR A 397 8.29 -16.49 -3.28
CA TYR A 397 7.92 -15.14 -3.66
C TYR A 397 7.07 -14.45 -2.59
N GLU A 398 6.11 -15.19 -2.00
CA GLU A 398 5.11 -14.62 -1.13
C GLU A 398 4.61 -15.66 -0.12
N LEU A 399 4.43 -15.24 1.14
CA LEU A 399 3.86 -16.04 2.22
C LEU A 399 2.38 -15.67 2.35
N ASN A 400 1.49 -16.60 2.03
CA ASN A 400 0.04 -16.40 2.06
C ASN A 400 -0.52 -16.89 3.41
N ILE A 401 -0.74 -15.98 4.31
CA ILE A 401 -1.17 -16.21 5.68
C ILE A 401 -1.65 -14.88 6.29
N THR A 402 -2.64 -14.90 7.18
CA THR A 402 -2.96 -13.70 7.96
C THR A 402 -1.76 -13.30 8.84
N PHE A 403 -1.53 -12.01 9.01
CA PHE A 403 -0.38 -11.55 9.78
C PHE A 403 -0.47 -11.97 11.26
N PHE A 404 -1.68 -12.08 11.79
CA PHE A 404 -1.91 -12.56 13.15
C PHE A 404 -1.43 -14.01 13.32
N ASP A 405 -1.78 -14.91 12.40
CA ASP A 405 -1.37 -16.32 12.46
C ASP A 405 0.09 -16.53 11.99
N ALA A 406 0.64 -15.64 11.13
CA ALA A 406 2.07 -15.66 10.81
C ALA A 406 2.93 -15.47 12.07
N ILE A 407 2.53 -14.55 12.93
CA ILE A 407 3.22 -14.25 14.20
C ILE A 407 2.89 -15.30 15.26
N ASN A 408 1.62 -15.68 15.42
CA ASN A 408 1.10 -16.57 16.47
C ASN A 408 0.77 -17.95 15.88
N ASN A 409 1.33 -19.00 16.45
CA ASN A 409 1.07 -20.36 15.96
C ASN A 409 -0.41 -20.74 16.19
N PRO A 410 -1.22 -20.90 15.11
CA PRO A 410 -2.64 -21.26 15.27
C PRO A 410 -2.85 -22.68 15.82
N ASN A 411 -1.81 -23.52 15.79
CA ASN A 411 -1.86 -24.90 16.29
C ASN A 411 -1.46 -25.01 17.77
N ASP A 412 -0.89 -23.94 18.36
CA ASP A 412 -0.51 -23.90 19.78
C ASP A 412 -1.55 -23.17 20.62
N LEU A 413 -2.47 -23.92 21.17
CA LEU A 413 -3.54 -23.42 22.03
C LEU A 413 -3.09 -23.14 23.48
N THR A 414 -1.82 -23.40 23.81
CA THR A 414 -1.29 -23.18 25.17
C THR A 414 -0.86 -21.74 25.41
N ILE A 415 -0.61 -20.97 24.36
CA ILE A 415 -0.17 -19.58 24.46
C ILE A 415 -1.37 -18.70 24.89
N PRO A 416 -1.26 -17.98 26.04
CA PRO A 416 -2.31 -17.09 26.50
C PRO A 416 -2.67 -16.03 25.45
N ILE A 417 -3.97 -15.69 25.37
CA ILE A 417 -4.47 -14.65 24.44
C ILE A 417 -3.70 -13.33 24.63
N GLU A 418 -3.46 -12.94 25.86
CA GLU A 418 -2.72 -11.72 26.20
C GLU A 418 -1.32 -11.68 25.54
N ILE A 419 -0.59 -12.79 25.54
CA ILE A 419 0.73 -12.90 24.90
C ILE A 419 0.60 -12.82 23.39
N GLN A 420 -0.39 -13.49 22.80
CA GLN A 420 -0.66 -13.41 21.36
C GLN A 420 -0.97 -11.97 20.92
N VAL A 421 -1.80 -11.26 21.67
CA VAL A 421 -2.17 -9.87 21.42
C VAL A 421 -0.96 -8.94 21.58
N ARG A 422 -0.18 -9.06 22.66
CA ARG A 422 1.05 -8.25 22.84
C ARG A 422 2.01 -8.44 21.69
N LYS A 423 2.26 -9.68 21.28
CA LYS A 423 3.10 -10.04 20.16
C LYS A 423 2.59 -9.47 18.83
N PHE A 424 1.29 -9.34 18.67
CA PHE A 424 0.69 -8.70 17.51
C PHE A 424 0.80 -7.16 17.59
N LEU A 425 0.48 -6.56 18.74
CA LEU A 425 0.53 -5.10 18.91
C LEU A 425 1.93 -4.51 18.76
N ILE A 426 2.99 -5.24 19.14
CA ILE A 426 4.37 -4.79 18.91
C ILE A 426 4.63 -4.59 17.40
N SER A 427 4.11 -5.45 16.54
CA SER A 427 4.26 -5.32 15.10
C SER A 427 3.60 -4.06 14.55
N GLN A 428 2.40 -3.73 15.06
CA GLN A 428 1.67 -2.53 14.68
C GLN A 428 2.37 -1.27 15.20
N SER A 429 2.86 -1.30 16.43
CA SER A 429 3.63 -0.20 17.03
C SER A 429 4.90 0.12 16.24
N VAL A 430 5.64 -0.89 15.79
CA VAL A 430 6.82 -0.67 14.94
C VAL A 430 6.46 0.10 13.67
N ALA A 431 5.38 -0.28 12.98
CA ALA A 431 4.93 0.43 11.78
C ALA A 431 4.50 1.88 12.08
N MET A 432 3.95 2.14 13.28
CA MET A 432 3.47 3.46 13.71
C MET A 432 4.60 4.41 14.13
N THR A 433 5.76 3.89 14.51
CA THR A 433 6.88 4.69 15.05
C THR A 433 7.96 5.00 14.03
N LEU A 434 8.02 4.28 12.92
CA LEU A 434 8.94 4.55 11.81
C LEU A 434 8.56 5.82 11.04
N THR A 435 9.55 6.39 10.35
CA THR A 435 9.32 7.42 9.31
C THR A 435 8.29 6.92 8.31
N GLY A 436 7.26 7.73 8.05
CA GLY A 436 6.15 7.37 7.17
C GLY A 436 4.79 7.38 7.84
N ILE A 437 3.79 6.99 7.08
CA ILE A 437 2.39 6.91 7.50
C ILE A 437 2.06 5.44 7.75
N PRO A 438 1.50 5.06 8.91
CA PRO A 438 1.09 3.68 9.17
C PRO A 438 -0.16 3.32 8.38
N ALA A 439 -0.18 2.09 7.84
CA ALA A 439 -1.34 1.52 7.18
C ALA A 439 -1.69 0.16 7.77
N ILE A 440 -2.95 -0.01 8.12
CA ILE A 440 -3.48 -1.20 8.77
C ILE A 440 -4.45 -1.87 7.81
N TYR A 441 -4.28 -3.16 7.59
CA TYR A 441 -5.25 -3.94 6.82
C TYR A 441 -6.45 -4.30 7.71
N PHE A 442 -7.67 -4.30 7.15
CA PHE A 442 -8.90 -4.55 7.91
C PHE A 442 -8.83 -5.85 8.74
N ASN A 443 -8.35 -6.93 8.14
CA ASN A 443 -8.22 -8.21 8.84
C ASN A 443 -7.22 -8.13 10.00
N ALA A 444 -6.18 -7.33 9.88
CA ALA A 444 -5.23 -7.04 10.97
C ALA A 444 -5.86 -6.16 12.05
N LEU A 445 -6.67 -5.16 11.68
CA LEU A 445 -7.36 -4.28 12.63
C LEU A 445 -8.24 -5.04 13.62
N ILE A 446 -8.88 -6.11 13.15
CA ILE A 446 -9.76 -6.94 13.98
C ILE A 446 -9.09 -8.23 14.48
N GLY A 447 -7.81 -8.44 14.22
CA GLY A 447 -7.08 -9.64 14.64
C GLY A 447 -7.62 -10.93 14.01
N LEU A 448 -8.01 -10.88 12.74
CA LEU A 448 -8.55 -12.04 12.03
C LEU A 448 -7.48 -13.11 11.83
N ARG A 449 -7.88 -14.37 12.04
CA ARG A 449 -7.06 -15.56 11.77
C ARG A 449 -7.24 -16.06 10.35
N ASN A 450 -6.42 -17.02 9.94
CA ASN A 450 -6.56 -17.72 8.66
C ASN A 450 -7.99 -18.22 8.49
N THR A 451 -8.62 -17.92 7.36
CA THR A 451 -9.91 -18.53 7.05
C THR A 451 -9.74 -20.05 6.89
N LYS A 452 -10.75 -20.80 7.36
CA LYS A 452 -10.77 -22.28 7.30
C LYS A 452 -11.51 -22.80 6.07
N GLU A 453 -12.08 -21.91 5.28
CA GLU A 453 -12.79 -22.27 4.07
C GLU A 453 -11.82 -22.74 3.00
N TRP A 454 -12.33 -23.52 2.04
CA TRP A 454 -11.55 -23.92 0.88
C TRP A 454 -11.24 -22.70 0.01
N HIS A 455 -10.03 -22.63 -0.52
CA HIS A 455 -9.54 -21.51 -1.30
C HIS A 455 -9.20 -21.94 -2.72
N GLU A 456 -9.69 -21.20 -3.69
CA GLU A 456 -9.25 -21.32 -5.09
C GLU A 456 -7.86 -20.71 -5.24
N GLU A 457 -7.64 -19.57 -4.61
CA GLU A 457 -6.36 -18.87 -4.63
C GLU A 457 -5.69 -18.89 -3.24
N LYS A 458 -4.36 -18.97 -3.22
CA LYS A 458 -3.58 -19.01 -1.97
C LYS A 458 -3.76 -17.75 -1.11
N ARG A 459 -4.03 -16.60 -1.75
CA ARG A 459 -4.24 -15.31 -1.07
C ARG A 459 -5.56 -15.24 -0.32
N ASP A 460 -6.56 -16.06 -0.69
CA ASP A 460 -7.88 -16.05 -0.07
C ASP A 460 -7.83 -16.36 1.42
N ILE A 461 -6.82 -17.12 1.87
CA ILE A 461 -6.57 -17.36 3.30
C ILE A 461 -6.48 -16.08 4.13
N ASN A 462 -6.04 -14.98 3.50
CA ASN A 462 -5.87 -13.65 4.10
C ASN A 462 -6.99 -12.66 3.70
N ARG A 463 -7.92 -13.06 2.84
CA ARG A 463 -9.02 -12.22 2.32
C ARG A 463 -10.39 -12.58 2.91
N GLY A 464 -10.40 -13.32 4.03
CA GLY A 464 -11.63 -13.76 4.70
C GLY A 464 -12.55 -12.59 5.03
N LYS A 465 -13.85 -12.77 4.75
CA LYS A 465 -14.93 -11.86 5.17
C LYS A 465 -15.46 -12.30 6.54
N VAL A 466 -16.05 -11.37 7.26
CA VAL A 466 -16.60 -11.63 8.60
C VAL A 466 -18.07 -11.26 8.67
N ASN A 467 -18.82 -11.92 9.53
CA ASN A 467 -20.18 -11.51 9.84
C ASN A 467 -20.16 -10.20 10.61
N TYR A 468 -20.90 -9.18 10.12
CA TYR A 468 -20.93 -7.86 10.74
C TYR A 468 -21.36 -7.91 12.21
N TYR A 469 -22.42 -8.64 12.52
CA TYR A 469 -22.97 -8.66 13.88
C TYR A 469 -22.07 -9.43 14.86
N GLU A 470 -21.44 -10.50 14.38
CA GLU A 470 -20.49 -11.26 15.19
C GLU A 470 -19.26 -10.44 15.54
N ILE A 471 -18.72 -9.69 14.56
CA ILE A 471 -17.56 -8.83 14.83
C ILE A 471 -17.93 -7.61 15.66
N ASP A 472 -19.12 -7.03 15.48
CA ASP A 472 -19.64 -5.94 16.30
C ASP A 472 -19.74 -6.36 17.79
N GLU A 473 -20.23 -7.57 18.06
CA GLU A 473 -20.24 -8.14 19.43
C GLU A 473 -18.82 -8.46 19.93
N ALA A 474 -17.98 -9.04 19.08
CA ALA A 474 -16.64 -9.46 19.47
C ALA A 474 -15.73 -8.27 19.85
N ILE A 475 -15.80 -7.14 19.11
CA ILE A 475 -15.02 -5.94 19.44
C ILE A 475 -15.54 -5.15 20.65
N LYS A 476 -16.67 -5.56 21.23
CA LYS A 476 -17.22 -5.03 22.49
C LYS A 476 -16.95 -5.95 23.68
N ASN A 477 -16.55 -7.20 23.44
CA ASN A 477 -16.27 -8.19 24.47
C ASN A 477 -14.80 -8.13 24.90
N GLU A 478 -14.51 -7.58 26.08
CA GLU A 478 -13.15 -7.36 26.62
C GLU A 478 -12.27 -8.60 26.66
N THR A 479 -12.86 -9.80 26.73
CA THR A 479 -12.11 -11.07 26.77
C THR A 479 -11.76 -11.62 25.40
N SER A 480 -12.33 -11.07 24.33
CA SER A 480 -12.07 -11.52 22.96
C SER A 480 -10.71 -11.03 22.45
N ILE A 481 -10.09 -11.79 21.55
CA ILE A 481 -8.92 -11.35 20.79
C ILE A 481 -9.25 -10.10 19.97
N ASN A 482 -10.42 -10.08 19.34
CA ASN A 482 -10.86 -8.98 18.48
C ASN A 482 -10.94 -7.67 19.25
N PHE A 483 -11.53 -7.66 20.47
CA PHE A 483 -11.56 -6.47 21.33
C PHE A 483 -10.15 -6.00 21.68
N GLN A 484 -9.29 -6.90 22.17
CA GLN A 484 -7.95 -6.55 22.65
C GLN A 484 -7.07 -6.03 21.53
N VAL A 485 -7.13 -6.62 20.33
CA VAL A 485 -6.40 -6.16 19.14
C VAL A 485 -6.95 -4.83 18.65
N PHE A 486 -8.25 -4.73 18.42
CA PHE A 486 -8.90 -3.55 17.90
C PHE A 486 -8.67 -2.32 18.79
N ASN A 487 -8.95 -2.44 20.07
CA ASN A 487 -8.77 -1.34 21.02
C ASN A 487 -7.28 -1.04 21.28
N GLY A 488 -6.41 -2.05 21.26
CA GLY A 488 -4.96 -1.86 21.33
C GLY A 488 -4.44 -1.00 20.20
N ILE A 489 -4.82 -1.31 18.95
CA ILE A 489 -4.47 -0.51 17.76
C ILE A 489 -5.05 0.90 17.84
N LYS A 490 -6.35 1.04 18.16
CA LYS A 490 -7.00 2.36 18.31
C LYS A 490 -6.29 3.21 19.36
N ASN A 491 -5.89 2.63 20.49
CA ASN A 491 -5.17 3.34 21.53
C ASN A 491 -3.80 3.85 21.06
N LEU A 492 -3.02 3.01 20.38
CA LEU A 492 -1.75 3.41 19.78
C LEU A 492 -1.94 4.58 18.79
N LEU A 493 -2.89 4.47 17.87
CA LEU A 493 -3.21 5.55 16.91
C LEU A 493 -3.65 6.83 17.62
N LYS A 494 -4.48 6.72 18.65
CA LYS A 494 -5.00 7.85 19.43
C LYS A 494 -3.90 8.60 20.19
N ILE A 495 -2.88 7.89 20.66
CA ILE A 495 -1.71 8.51 21.28
C ILE A 495 -0.83 9.11 20.21
N ARG A 496 -0.49 8.35 19.15
CA ARG A 496 0.37 8.78 18.05
C ARG A 496 -0.06 10.13 17.46
N LYS A 497 -1.35 10.29 17.17
CA LYS A 497 -1.88 11.51 16.51
C LYS A 497 -1.75 12.80 17.32
N LYS A 498 -1.33 12.73 18.59
CA LYS A 498 -1.13 13.87 19.47
C LYS A 498 0.33 14.30 19.59
N GLU A 499 1.24 13.48 19.09
CA GLU A 499 2.67 13.64 19.31
C GLU A 499 3.35 14.03 17.99
N SER A 500 3.80 15.27 17.90
CA SER A 500 4.43 15.84 16.69
C SER A 500 5.70 15.11 16.24
N SER A 501 6.37 14.41 17.17
CA SER A 501 7.52 13.55 16.87
C SER A 501 7.16 12.39 15.93
N PHE A 502 5.88 12.02 15.84
CA PHE A 502 5.40 10.98 14.89
C PHE A 502 4.93 11.57 13.55
N HIS A 503 5.20 12.85 13.28
CA HIS A 503 5.02 13.37 11.92
C HIS A 503 5.75 12.50 10.90
N PRO A 504 5.14 12.13 9.75
CA PRO A 504 5.71 11.18 8.79
C PRO A 504 7.13 11.50 8.33
N ASN A 505 7.50 12.78 8.27
CA ASN A 505 8.83 13.26 7.89
C ASN A 505 9.64 13.79 9.07
N ALA A 506 9.22 13.60 10.34
CA ALA A 506 10.05 13.94 11.49
C ALA A 506 11.36 13.14 11.49
N GLU A 507 12.40 13.70 12.06
CA GLU A 507 13.70 13.05 12.15
C GLU A 507 13.59 11.67 12.79
N ASN A 508 14.31 10.70 12.23
CA ASN A 508 14.26 9.29 12.61
C ASN A 508 15.70 8.79 12.81
N SER A 509 16.02 8.36 14.01
CA SER A 509 17.29 7.71 14.32
C SER A 509 17.03 6.36 14.98
N VAL A 510 17.57 5.30 14.39
CA VAL A 510 17.46 3.95 14.93
C VAL A 510 18.65 3.69 15.86
N LEU A 511 18.36 3.26 17.09
CA LEU A 511 19.37 3.01 18.10
C LEU A 511 19.70 1.51 18.20
N ASP A 512 20.98 1.19 18.28
CA ASP A 512 21.44 -0.15 18.64
C ASP A 512 21.44 -0.30 20.18
N VAL A 513 20.46 -1.01 20.69
CA VAL A 513 20.28 -1.32 22.11
C VAL A 513 20.29 -2.82 22.38
N GLY A 514 20.88 -3.59 21.46
CA GLY A 514 21.00 -5.04 21.50
C GLY A 514 19.93 -5.78 20.71
N LYS A 515 20.25 -6.98 20.26
CA LYS A 515 19.50 -7.76 19.25
C LYS A 515 18.03 -8.05 19.61
N HIS A 516 17.68 -8.06 20.90
CA HIS A 516 16.31 -8.35 21.34
C HIS A 516 15.39 -7.13 21.29
N PHE A 517 15.95 -5.95 21.04
CA PHE A 517 15.19 -4.71 21.07
C PHE A 517 15.23 -4.03 19.70
N PHE A 518 14.11 -3.40 19.37
CA PHE A 518 14.05 -2.40 18.30
C PHE A 518 13.74 -1.04 18.92
N ALA A 519 14.62 -0.07 18.69
CA ALA A 519 14.54 1.24 19.29
C ALA A 519 14.62 2.35 18.23
N VAL A 520 13.66 3.27 18.25
CA VAL A 520 13.57 4.40 17.33
C VAL A 520 13.44 5.69 18.11
N TRP A 521 14.33 6.61 17.83
CA TRP A 521 14.29 7.97 18.30
C TRP A 521 13.63 8.86 17.26
N ARG A 522 12.54 9.52 17.64
CA ARG A 522 11.79 10.44 16.80
C ARG A 522 11.92 11.86 17.35
N HIS A 523 12.22 12.83 16.47
CA HIS A 523 12.36 14.23 16.83
C HIS A 523 11.58 15.13 15.88
N SER A 524 10.70 15.95 16.43
CA SER A 524 10.02 17.02 15.70
C SER A 524 10.87 18.27 15.70
N SER A 525 11.47 18.63 14.57
CA SER A 525 12.23 19.87 14.43
C SER A 525 11.36 21.13 14.59
N GLU A 526 10.04 21.01 14.36
CA GLU A 526 9.09 22.12 14.48
C GLU A 526 8.78 22.48 15.94
N THR A 527 8.54 21.46 16.78
CA THR A 527 8.14 21.65 18.19
C THR A 527 9.25 21.40 19.19
N GLY A 528 10.34 20.77 18.78
CA GLY A 528 11.41 20.27 19.65
C GLY A 528 11.05 19.02 20.44
N GLU A 529 9.87 18.45 20.22
CA GLU A 529 9.42 17.24 20.90
C GLU A 529 10.27 16.03 20.50
N MET A 530 10.61 15.18 21.48
CA MET A 530 11.40 13.98 21.28
C MET A 530 10.75 12.78 21.96
N ILE A 531 10.66 11.66 21.22
CA ILE A 531 10.11 10.38 21.70
C ILE A 531 11.07 9.24 21.35
N LEU A 532 11.38 8.41 22.33
CA LEU A 532 12.06 7.14 22.17
C LEU A 532 11.03 6.02 22.19
N ALA A 533 10.81 5.34 21.07
CA ALA A 533 9.97 4.16 20.99
C ALA A 533 10.81 2.90 21.15
N LEU A 534 10.52 2.09 22.16
CA LEU A 534 11.20 0.85 22.49
C LEU A 534 10.28 -0.35 22.31
N HIS A 535 10.81 -1.42 21.73
CA HIS A 535 10.08 -2.66 21.45
C HIS A 535 10.94 -3.85 21.86
N ASN A 536 10.44 -4.70 22.76
CA ASN A 536 11.09 -5.95 23.15
C ASN A 536 10.58 -7.09 22.27
N PHE A 537 11.41 -7.63 21.40
CA PHE A 537 11.07 -8.73 20.49
C PHE A 537 11.16 -10.11 21.14
N SER A 538 11.67 -10.20 22.38
CA SER A 538 11.81 -11.45 23.13
C SER A 538 10.52 -11.88 23.81
N ASN A 539 10.35 -13.19 23.97
CA ASN A 539 9.32 -13.80 24.80
C ASN A 539 9.59 -13.71 26.30
N GLU A 540 10.72 -13.09 26.70
CA GLU A 540 11.12 -12.92 28.10
C GLU A 540 11.12 -11.43 28.49
N PRO A 541 10.82 -11.12 29.75
CA PRO A 541 11.09 -9.79 30.29
C PRO A 541 12.60 -9.52 30.29
N LEU A 542 13.02 -8.43 29.67
CA LEU A 542 14.44 -8.06 29.55
C LEU A 542 14.65 -6.60 29.97
N VAL A 543 15.87 -6.30 30.43
CA VAL A 543 16.28 -4.92 30.72
C VAL A 543 16.96 -4.35 29.48
N CYS A 544 16.37 -3.30 28.91
CA CYS A 544 16.98 -2.47 27.88
C CYS A 544 17.85 -1.40 28.56
N THR A 545 19.15 -1.38 28.27
CA THR A 545 20.05 -0.33 28.77
C THR A 545 20.23 0.72 27.65
N LEU A 546 19.86 1.94 27.94
CA LEU A 546 20.00 3.05 26.99
C LEU A 546 21.47 3.43 26.76
N PRO A 547 21.81 3.97 25.58
CA PRO A 547 23.11 4.58 25.31
C PRO A 547 23.45 5.69 26.32
N LYS A 548 24.76 5.90 26.58
CA LYS A 548 25.22 6.83 27.63
C LYS A 548 24.78 8.29 27.44
N ASP A 549 24.65 8.72 26.21
CA ASP A 549 24.16 10.05 25.82
C ASP A 549 22.69 10.29 26.15
N LEU A 550 21.94 9.21 26.46
CA LEU A 550 20.55 9.29 26.88
C LEU A 550 20.35 9.11 28.40
N HIS A 551 21.43 8.93 29.20
CA HIS A 551 21.30 8.68 30.65
C HIS A 551 20.81 9.88 31.47
N ASP A 552 21.04 11.09 30.97
CA ASP A 552 20.64 12.33 31.67
C ASP A 552 19.20 12.76 31.36
N TYR A 553 18.54 12.07 30.41
CA TYR A 553 17.14 12.35 30.09
C TYR A 553 16.19 11.65 31.07
N HIS A 554 15.12 12.36 31.40
CA HIS A 554 13.96 11.81 32.10
C HIS A 554 12.82 11.67 31.10
N PHE A 555 12.05 10.59 31.25
CA PHE A 555 10.98 10.27 30.30
C PHE A 555 9.64 10.11 31.04
N VAL A 556 8.57 10.32 30.27
CA VAL A 556 7.23 9.86 30.60
C VAL A 556 6.79 8.80 29.59
N ASP A 557 6.26 7.68 30.06
CA ASP A 557 5.76 6.61 29.19
C ASP A 557 4.33 6.91 28.77
N LEU A 558 4.14 7.27 27.52
CA LEU A 558 2.83 7.64 26.96
C LEU A 558 1.82 6.48 26.95
N LEU A 559 2.30 5.23 27.00
CA LEU A 559 1.47 4.03 26.99
C LEU A 559 1.08 3.57 28.40
N GLU A 560 1.80 4.01 29.44
CA GLU A 560 1.61 3.61 30.84
C GLU A 560 1.18 4.80 31.71
N ASN A 561 0.08 5.46 31.31
CA ASN A 561 -0.51 6.59 32.05
C ASN A 561 0.48 7.70 32.41
N ASN A 562 1.42 8.01 31.52
CA ASN A 562 2.49 8.98 31.72
C ASN A 562 3.37 8.69 32.96
N SER A 563 3.61 7.42 33.25
CA SER A 563 4.52 7.02 34.32
C SER A 563 5.95 7.55 34.06
N LYS A 564 6.61 8.05 35.11
CA LYS A 564 7.96 8.60 34.99
C LYS A 564 9.02 7.50 34.94
N ILE A 565 9.95 7.63 34.00
CA ILE A 565 11.11 6.76 33.85
C ILE A 565 12.36 7.63 34.01
N THR A 566 13.14 7.35 35.07
CA THR A 566 14.36 8.10 35.41
C THR A 566 15.62 7.23 35.37
N SER A 567 15.45 5.92 35.16
CA SER A 567 16.56 4.96 35.05
C SER A 567 16.93 4.74 33.58
N PRO A 568 18.22 4.71 33.21
CA PRO A 568 18.64 4.30 31.88
C PRO A 568 18.48 2.79 31.65
N ASN A 569 18.23 2.00 32.72
CA ASN A 569 17.94 0.57 32.66
C ASN A 569 16.43 0.37 32.73
N ILE A 570 15.81 0.12 31.59
CA ILE A 570 14.36 0.04 31.43
C ILE A 570 13.92 -1.40 31.37
N LEU A 571 13.13 -1.85 32.35
CA LEU A 571 12.52 -3.18 32.30
C LEU A 571 11.40 -3.19 31.26
N MET A 572 11.55 -4.04 30.26
CA MET A 572 10.59 -4.28 29.19
C MET A 572 9.92 -5.65 29.41
N PRO A 573 8.59 -5.73 29.51
CA PRO A 573 7.90 -7.03 29.52
C PRO A 573 8.17 -7.84 28.26
N ALA A 574 7.87 -9.14 28.28
CA ALA A 574 7.84 -9.97 27.08
C ALA A 574 6.92 -9.33 26.03
N TYR A 575 7.44 -9.13 24.81
CA TYR A 575 6.74 -8.41 23.73
C TYR A 575 6.22 -7.03 24.16
N GLY A 576 6.96 -6.34 25.04
CA GLY A 576 6.60 -5.04 25.58
C GLY A 576 6.87 -3.90 24.62
N ILE A 577 6.04 -2.86 24.72
CA ILE A 577 6.15 -1.60 23.99
C ILE A 577 6.24 -0.46 25.00
N ARG A 578 7.11 0.53 24.75
CA ARG A 578 7.12 1.81 25.45
C ARG A 578 7.34 2.97 24.50
N TRP A 579 6.59 4.03 24.64
CA TRP A 579 6.78 5.29 23.95
C TRP A 579 7.17 6.34 24.97
N LEU A 580 8.44 6.63 25.04
CA LEU A 580 9.08 7.45 26.07
C LEU A 580 9.30 8.86 25.56
N LYS A 581 8.45 9.79 25.95
CA LYS A 581 8.59 11.22 25.67
C LYS A 581 9.52 11.87 26.68
N ILE A 582 10.46 12.71 26.24
CA ILE A 582 11.29 13.48 27.16
C ILE A 582 10.38 14.37 28.00
N SER A 583 10.60 14.33 29.33
CA SER A 583 10.00 15.27 30.27
C SER A 583 10.99 16.37 30.62
N ASP A 584 10.50 17.59 30.69
CA ASP A 584 11.26 18.74 31.23
C ASP A 584 11.70 18.50 32.67
#